data_8c6148aff8d64cbc0a2f89f11045cd59
#
_entry.id   8c6148aff8d64cbc0a2f89f11045cd59
#
_cell.length_a   1.000
_cell.length_b   1.000
_cell.length_c   1.000
_cell.angle_alpha   90.00
_cell.angle_beta   90.00
_cell.angle_gamma   90.00
#
_symmetry.space_group_name_H-M   'P 1'
#
loop_
_entity.id
_entity.type
_entity.pdbx_description
1 polymer ?
#
loop_
_entity_poly.entity_id
_entity_poly.type
_entity_poly.pdbx_seq_one_letter_code
_entity_poly.pdbx_strand_id
1 'polypeptide(L)'
;MRFILVFILLTLTPHFGFSNSEVAQSDLSYENWESTVSRAESVLLAGRASEKSLEILRDEIRNWRSIFKTSTSINSDRISLIQTQFNALPLAPDDGSEDPLKIRRNELKDLLNELKTPGLRANDAFIQADTLISEIDSLLRARQTDALLTSVESPLRPSIWTQAVSESFNALFAPIREFRLIEISDAQKTNFKTQAVNIFALVFGAIASWFVGLKLTNSVVSIANKTPAKRLGVVKLPISFLELLLKFVSILLIVRALHLSGLVGLKGSLFLDQVPYFSALLLFALWIPKQLFSGEVGFLSSLNLNNKVADSSNFAGAALVLILFDLNATGLAQTSITHDTYSFAVLIITILASLILWRVCKSIKEIENLLSQKQEDDEQFRISFSRRLANIIHRLLVLSLFLAPILVAVGYVNAGQELTKSVILSLGLVITVIIVQDYVVDFYLMVLGEEED
;
A
#
# COMPACT_ATOMS: atom_id res chain seq x y z
N MET A 1 -18.87 17.55 -22.20
CA MET A 1 -17.86 17.89 -21.18
C MET A 1 -18.45 18.41 -19.87
N ARG A 2 -19.44 19.30 -19.84
CA ARG A 2 -20.05 19.81 -18.58
C ARG A 2 -20.76 18.74 -17.74
N PHE A 3 -21.39 17.73 -18.33
CA PHE A 3 -22.09 16.65 -17.61
C PHE A 3 -21.16 15.64 -16.92
N ILE A 4 -19.97 15.39 -17.47
CA ILE A 4 -18.98 14.46 -16.88
C ILE A 4 -18.32 15.10 -15.65
N LEU A 5 -18.09 16.42 -15.68
CA LEU A 5 -17.52 17.17 -14.56
C LEU A 5 -18.50 17.24 -13.38
N VAL A 6 -19.80 17.36 -13.63
CA VAL A 6 -20.86 17.33 -12.61
C VAL A 6 -20.98 15.93 -11.97
N PHE A 7 -20.82 14.86 -12.76
CA PHE A 7 -20.90 13.49 -12.25
C PHE A 7 -19.68 13.15 -11.38
N ILE A 8 -18.47 13.59 -11.76
CA ILE A 8 -17.25 13.44 -10.95
C ILE A 8 -17.32 14.29 -9.68
N LEU A 9 -17.88 15.49 -9.73
CA LEU A 9 -18.08 16.32 -8.53
C LEU A 9 -19.11 15.72 -7.57
N LEU A 10 -20.13 15.03 -8.07
CA LEU A 10 -21.16 14.37 -7.25
C LEU A 10 -20.66 13.08 -6.57
N THR A 11 -19.65 12.41 -7.14
CA THR A 11 -19.04 11.20 -6.54
C THR A 11 -17.89 11.53 -5.60
N LEU A 12 -17.34 12.74 -5.67
CA LEU A 12 -16.24 13.23 -4.81
C LEU A 12 -16.72 14.11 -3.65
N THR A 13 -18.04 14.30 -3.47
CA THR A 13 -18.51 14.82 -2.19
C THR A 13 -18.29 13.70 -1.16
N PRO A 14 -17.27 13.79 -0.29
CA PRO A 14 -17.30 12.98 0.89
C PRO A 14 -18.63 13.36 1.56
N HIS A 15 -19.46 12.39 1.87
CA HIS A 15 -20.50 12.55 2.87
C HIS A 15 -19.78 12.81 4.20
N PHE A 16 -19.31 14.05 4.37
CA PHE A 16 -19.21 14.63 5.70
C PHE A 16 -20.67 14.79 6.16
N GLY A 17 -21.28 13.68 6.52
CA GLY A 17 -22.25 13.71 7.57
C GLY A 17 -21.51 14.31 8.76
N PHE A 18 -21.69 15.60 8.98
CA PHE A 18 -21.67 16.16 10.31
C PHE A 18 -22.85 15.49 11.03
N SER A 19 -22.68 14.24 11.40
CA SER A 19 -23.26 13.74 12.61
C SER A 19 -22.60 14.61 13.69
N ASN A 20 -23.30 15.68 14.11
CA ASN A 20 -23.32 16.05 15.48
C ASN A 20 -23.92 14.84 16.21
N SER A 21 -23.15 13.77 16.34
CA SER A 21 -23.24 12.97 17.51
C SER A 21 -22.72 13.89 18.62
N GLU A 22 -23.65 14.60 19.30
CA GLU A 22 -23.73 14.32 20.73
C GLU A 22 -23.45 12.84 20.81
N VAL A 23 -22.16 12.53 21.08
CA VAL A 23 -21.78 11.24 21.61
C VAL A 23 -22.59 11.20 22.87
N ALA A 24 -23.80 10.64 22.73
CA ALA A 24 -24.54 10.17 23.86
C ALA A 24 -23.49 9.50 24.71
N GLN A 25 -23.43 9.85 25.93
CA GLN A 25 -22.63 9.31 27.02
C GLN A 25 -23.10 7.87 27.31
N SER A 26 -23.45 7.15 26.22
CA SER A 26 -23.80 5.75 26.19
C SER A 26 -22.49 4.98 26.25
N ASP A 27 -22.11 4.64 27.49
CA ASP A 27 -21.35 3.47 27.81
C ASP A 27 -20.28 3.15 26.77
N LEU A 28 -19.13 3.86 26.88
CA LEU A 28 -17.87 3.26 26.47
C LEU A 28 -17.92 1.87 27.07
N SER A 29 -18.16 0.85 26.24
CA SER A 29 -18.34 -0.51 26.73
C SER A 29 -16.99 -1.03 27.22
N TYR A 30 -16.62 -0.60 28.42
CA TYR A 30 -15.41 -1.07 29.08
C TYR A 30 -15.43 -2.60 29.24
N GLU A 31 -16.59 -3.21 29.30
CA GLU A 31 -16.74 -4.66 29.29
C GLU A 31 -16.23 -5.28 27.99
N ASN A 32 -16.56 -4.68 26.83
CA ASN A 32 -16.02 -5.10 25.54
C ASN A 32 -14.51 -4.85 25.45
N TRP A 33 -14.05 -3.76 26.03
CA TRP A 33 -12.60 -3.49 26.13
C TRP A 33 -11.89 -4.55 26.96
N GLU A 34 -12.37 -4.84 28.16
CA GLU A 34 -11.81 -5.86 29.07
C GLU A 34 -11.78 -7.25 28.40
N SER A 35 -12.83 -7.60 27.65
CA SER A 35 -12.85 -8.84 26.87
C SER A 35 -11.79 -8.84 25.75
N THR A 36 -11.56 -7.71 25.09
CA THR A 36 -10.53 -7.54 24.05
C THR A 36 -9.12 -7.63 24.67
N VAL A 37 -8.90 -7.01 25.82
CA VAL A 37 -7.64 -7.12 26.59
C VAL A 37 -7.35 -8.57 26.97
N SER A 38 -8.31 -9.25 27.61
CA SER A 38 -8.15 -10.65 28.03
C SER A 38 -7.84 -11.58 26.86
N ARG A 39 -8.48 -11.36 25.70
CA ARG A 39 -8.20 -12.07 24.48
C ARG A 39 -6.78 -11.75 23.97
N ALA A 40 -6.37 -10.49 23.99
CA ALA A 40 -5.04 -10.07 23.55
C ALA A 40 -3.94 -10.68 24.41
N GLU A 41 -4.07 -10.61 25.72
CA GLU A 41 -3.14 -11.20 26.67
C GLU A 41 -3.04 -12.72 26.50
N SER A 42 -4.18 -13.41 26.33
CA SER A 42 -4.21 -14.86 26.10
C SER A 42 -3.52 -15.26 24.79
N VAL A 43 -3.69 -14.45 23.73
CA VAL A 43 -3.06 -14.66 22.43
C VAL A 43 -1.55 -14.42 22.50
N LEU A 44 -1.11 -13.38 23.21
CA LEU A 44 0.31 -13.07 23.43
C LEU A 44 1.00 -14.17 24.26
N LEU A 45 0.38 -14.60 25.36
CA LEU A 45 0.91 -15.67 26.21
C LEU A 45 0.97 -17.02 25.48
N ALA A 46 -0.04 -17.35 24.69
CA ALA A 46 -0.06 -18.59 23.93
C ALA A 46 1.00 -18.63 22.81
N GLY A 47 1.40 -17.49 22.26
CA GLY A 47 2.42 -17.35 21.23
C GLY A 47 2.14 -18.06 19.88
N ARG A 48 0.95 -18.63 19.69
CA ARG A 48 0.58 -19.51 18.55
C ARG A 48 -0.27 -18.83 17.48
N ALA A 49 -0.70 -17.59 17.70
CA ALA A 49 -1.53 -16.88 16.75
C ALA A 49 -0.77 -16.62 15.42
N SER A 50 -1.47 -16.67 14.30
CA SER A 50 -0.88 -16.29 13.01
C SER A 50 -0.56 -14.79 12.95
N GLU A 51 0.38 -14.38 12.08
CA GLU A 51 0.70 -12.95 11.89
C GLU A 51 -0.54 -12.15 11.51
N LYS A 52 -1.35 -12.67 10.59
CA LYS A 52 -2.61 -12.03 10.18
C LYS A 52 -3.58 -11.87 11.34
N SER A 53 -3.67 -12.85 12.25
CA SER A 53 -4.54 -12.75 13.44
C SER A 53 -4.02 -11.70 14.41
N LEU A 54 -2.70 -11.58 14.57
CA LEU A 54 -2.07 -10.53 15.38
C LEU A 54 -2.29 -9.14 14.79
N GLU A 55 -2.21 -9.00 13.46
CA GLU A 55 -2.49 -7.74 12.78
C GLU A 55 -3.94 -7.29 12.96
N ILE A 56 -4.92 -8.20 12.80
CA ILE A 56 -6.34 -7.90 13.02
C ILE A 56 -6.57 -7.46 14.46
N LEU A 57 -5.99 -8.18 15.43
CA LEU A 57 -6.11 -7.85 16.85
C LEU A 57 -5.47 -6.49 17.17
N ARG A 58 -4.30 -6.20 16.60
CA ARG A 58 -3.61 -4.91 16.72
C ARG A 58 -4.48 -3.76 16.19
N ASP A 59 -5.12 -3.94 15.04
CA ASP A 59 -5.97 -2.91 14.44
C ASP A 59 -7.25 -2.68 15.25
N GLU A 60 -7.82 -3.72 15.85
CA GLU A 60 -8.94 -3.61 16.79
C GLU A 60 -8.53 -2.81 18.04
N ILE A 61 -7.37 -3.11 18.64
CA ILE A 61 -6.84 -2.37 19.80
C ILE A 61 -6.50 -0.92 19.42
N ARG A 62 -6.00 -0.65 18.21
CA ARG A 62 -5.78 0.72 17.71
C ARG A 62 -7.06 1.54 17.64
N ASN A 63 -8.16 0.91 17.23
CA ASN A 63 -9.47 1.58 17.23
C ASN A 63 -9.88 1.95 18.65
N TRP A 64 -9.76 1.03 19.62
CA TRP A 64 -9.99 1.32 21.03
C TRP A 64 -9.10 2.44 21.56
N ARG A 65 -7.80 2.38 21.25
CA ARG A 65 -6.85 3.45 21.63
C ARG A 65 -7.29 4.82 21.12
N SER A 66 -7.80 4.91 19.89
CA SER A 66 -8.27 6.19 19.32
C SER A 66 -9.51 6.71 20.03
N ILE A 67 -10.43 5.84 20.42
CA ILE A 67 -11.64 6.16 21.19
C ILE A 67 -11.24 6.69 22.58
N PHE A 68 -10.36 5.97 23.29
CA PHE A 68 -9.90 6.38 24.61
C PHE A 68 -9.13 7.70 24.57
N LYS A 69 -8.29 7.93 23.55
CA LYS A 69 -7.59 9.20 23.36
C LYS A 69 -8.56 10.38 23.27
N THR A 70 -9.67 10.24 22.57
CA THR A 70 -10.70 11.27 22.49
C THR A 70 -11.43 11.42 23.81
N SER A 71 -11.63 10.32 24.52
CA SER A 71 -12.35 10.29 25.80
C SER A 71 -11.55 10.85 26.98
N THR A 72 -10.23 10.96 26.88
CA THR A 72 -9.40 11.60 27.94
C THR A 72 -9.73 13.07 28.15
N SER A 73 -10.24 13.77 27.13
CA SER A 73 -10.62 15.20 27.20
C SER A 73 -12.09 15.41 27.57
N ILE A 74 -12.83 14.34 27.91
CA ILE A 74 -14.23 14.46 28.38
C ILE A 74 -14.27 15.37 29.60
N ASN A 75 -15.24 16.29 29.59
CA ASN A 75 -15.47 17.27 30.66
C ASN A 75 -14.34 18.29 30.89
N SER A 76 -13.35 18.43 30.03
CA SER A 76 -12.22 19.38 30.20
C SER A 76 -12.68 20.81 30.53
N ASP A 77 -13.69 21.31 29.81
CA ASP A 77 -14.21 22.68 30.01
C ASP A 77 -14.97 22.83 31.34
N ARG A 78 -15.77 21.80 31.70
CA ARG A 78 -16.46 21.78 33.01
C ARG A 78 -15.46 21.66 34.15
N ILE A 79 -14.43 20.81 34.01
CA ILE A 79 -13.37 20.66 34.99
C ILE A 79 -12.65 21.99 35.18
N SER A 80 -12.29 22.71 34.11
CA SER A 80 -11.60 23.99 34.17
C SER A 80 -12.48 25.05 34.87
N LEU A 81 -13.78 25.10 34.57
CA LEU A 81 -14.73 26.00 35.20
C LEU A 81 -14.85 25.74 36.71
N ILE A 82 -15.10 24.49 37.11
CA ILE A 82 -15.24 24.09 38.52
C ILE A 82 -13.91 24.27 39.26
N GLN A 83 -12.77 24.00 38.63
CA GLN A 83 -11.44 24.22 39.19
C GLN A 83 -11.21 25.74 39.48
N THR A 84 -11.67 26.61 38.56
CA THR A 84 -11.60 28.06 38.76
C THR A 84 -12.47 28.50 39.92
N GLN A 85 -13.70 27.97 40.03
CA GLN A 85 -14.61 28.24 41.19
C GLN A 85 -14.00 27.74 42.51
N PHE A 86 -13.42 26.52 42.53
CA PHE A 86 -12.76 25.95 43.69
C PHE A 86 -11.58 26.80 44.15
N ASN A 87 -10.77 27.29 43.21
CA ASN A 87 -9.61 28.13 43.51
C ASN A 87 -9.99 29.56 43.97
N ALA A 88 -11.18 30.07 43.56
CA ALA A 88 -11.69 31.37 43.98
C ALA A 88 -12.26 31.38 45.41
N LEU A 89 -12.54 30.24 46.00
CA LEU A 89 -13.04 30.15 47.38
C LEU A 89 -11.89 30.37 48.37
N PRO A 90 -12.06 31.29 49.37
CA PRO A 90 -11.06 31.48 50.43
C PRO A 90 -10.88 30.19 51.24
N LEU A 91 -9.70 30.06 51.87
CA LEU A 91 -9.46 28.96 52.80
C LEU A 91 -10.36 29.14 54.04
N ALA A 92 -11.19 28.12 54.33
CA ALA A 92 -12.01 28.12 55.51
C ALA A 92 -11.14 28.04 56.77
N PRO A 93 -11.48 28.75 57.85
CA PRO A 93 -10.77 28.65 59.13
C PRO A 93 -10.87 27.20 59.68
N ASP A 94 -9.80 26.72 60.28
CA ASP A 94 -9.74 25.32 60.78
C ASP A 94 -10.15 25.26 62.28
N ASP A 95 -11.29 25.93 62.61
CA ASP A 95 -11.79 26.08 63.98
C ASP A 95 -12.85 25.04 64.38
N GLY A 96 -13.07 24.01 63.57
CA GLY A 96 -14.03 22.94 63.89
C GLY A 96 -15.50 23.30 63.67
N SER A 97 -15.84 24.52 63.21
CA SER A 97 -17.19 24.96 62.93
C SER A 97 -17.69 24.38 61.57
N GLU A 98 -18.99 24.11 61.44
CA GLU A 98 -19.63 23.84 60.18
C GLU A 98 -19.77 25.14 59.38
N ASP A 99 -18.65 25.60 58.79
CA ASP A 99 -18.65 26.77 57.93
C ASP A 99 -19.28 26.41 56.56
N PRO A 100 -20.26 27.16 56.08
CA PRO A 100 -20.84 27.00 54.72
C PRO A 100 -19.82 26.98 53.61
N LEU A 101 -18.68 27.70 53.78
CA LEU A 101 -17.57 27.71 52.84
C LEU A 101 -16.85 26.33 52.78
N LYS A 102 -16.70 25.67 53.93
CA LYS A 102 -16.08 24.32 54.00
C LYS A 102 -16.97 23.27 53.31
N ILE A 103 -18.27 23.35 53.54
CA ILE A 103 -19.25 22.48 52.87
C ILE A 103 -19.18 22.68 51.35
N ARG A 104 -19.22 23.94 50.89
CA ARG A 104 -19.18 24.27 49.47
C ARG A 104 -17.87 23.84 48.80
N ARG A 105 -16.75 23.96 49.47
CA ARG A 105 -15.45 23.53 49.00
C ARG A 105 -15.37 22.01 48.83
N ASN A 106 -15.95 21.25 49.78
CA ASN A 106 -16.03 19.80 49.70
C ASN A 106 -16.95 19.36 48.52
N GLU A 107 -18.12 19.99 48.37
CA GLU A 107 -19.00 19.73 47.23
C GLU A 107 -18.29 19.92 45.88
N LEU A 108 -17.56 21.04 45.70
CA LEU A 108 -16.81 21.29 44.47
C LEU A 108 -15.66 20.29 44.27
N LYS A 109 -15.01 19.86 45.34
CA LYS A 109 -13.97 18.83 45.29
C LYS A 109 -14.52 17.48 44.87
N ASP A 110 -15.67 17.09 45.43
CA ASP A 110 -16.33 15.83 45.08
C ASP A 110 -16.82 15.84 43.62
N LEU A 111 -17.41 16.97 43.19
CA LEU A 111 -17.80 17.18 41.79
C LEU A 111 -16.59 17.16 40.85
N LEU A 112 -15.45 17.74 41.23
CA LEU A 112 -14.21 17.67 40.45
C LEU A 112 -13.72 16.21 40.30
N ASN A 113 -13.77 15.44 41.37
CA ASN A 113 -13.37 14.04 41.36
C ASN A 113 -14.30 13.22 40.45
N GLU A 114 -15.62 13.44 40.57
CA GLU A 114 -16.62 12.78 39.70
C GLU A 114 -16.39 13.10 38.24
N LEU A 115 -16.17 14.36 37.88
CA LEU A 115 -15.91 14.82 36.52
C LEU A 115 -14.57 14.31 35.93
N LYS A 116 -13.53 14.15 36.76
CA LYS A 116 -12.20 13.68 36.36
C LYS A 116 -12.14 12.16 36.20
N THR A 117 -12.93 11.41 36.94
CA THR A 117 -12.88 9.93 36.97
C THR A 117 -13.04 9.28 35.59
N PRO A 118 -13.98 9.69 34.71
CA PRO A 118 -14.09 9.10 33.37
C PRO A 118 -12.85 9.36 32.50
N GLY A 119 -12.27 10.57 32.57
CA GLY A 119 -11.06 10.93 31.85
C GLY A 119 -9.84 10.14 32.32
N LEU A 120 -9.69 9.91 33.62
CA LEU A 120 -8.62 9.08 34.19
C LEU A 120 -8.77 7.62 33.76
N ARG A 121 -9.99 7.04 33.84
CA ARG A 121 -10.25 5.70 33.38
C ARG A 121 -9.96 5.52 31.88
N ALA A 122 -10.32 6.51 31.06
CA ALA A 122 -9.99 6.52 29.65
C ALA A 122 -8.49 6.60 29.39
N ASN A 123 -7.76 7.36 30.21
CA ASN A 123 -6.30 7.46 30.10
C ASN A 123 -5.62 6.14 30.48
N ASP A 124 -6.07 5.46 31.51
CA ASP A 124 -5.53 4.14 31.89
C ASP A 124 -5.78 3.11 30.80
N ALA A 125 -6.99 3.07 30.23
CA ALA A 125 -7.31 2.21 29.11
C ALA A 125 -6.49 2.56 27.84
N PHE A 126 -6.21 3.85 27.59
CA PHE A 126 -5.34 4.30 26.52
C PHE A 126 -3.90 3.78 26.69
N ILE A 127 -3.34 3.88 27.90
CA ILE A 127 -1.99 3.39 28.20
C ILE A 127 -1.93 1.87 28.03
N GLN A 128 -2.92 1.15 28.54
CA GLN A 128 -3.00 -0.30 28.38
C GLN A 128 -3.09 -0.71 26.90
N ALA A 129 -3.91 -0.01 26.11
CA ALA A 129 -3.99 -0.25 24.67
C ALA A 129 -2.66 0.00 23.95
N ASP A 130 -1.95 1.07 24.31
CA ASP A 130 -0.65 1.39 23.73
C ASP A 130 0.42 0.35 24.07
N THR A 131 0.40 -0.16 25.29
CA THR A 131 1.28 -1.25 25.75
C THR A 131 1.02 -2.53 24.95
N LEU A 132 -0.24 -2.96 24.82
CA LEU A 132 -0.60 -4.16 24.05
C LEU A 132 -0.21 -4.04 22.57
N ILE A 133 -0.41 -2.86 21.95
CA ILE A 133 0.04 -2.60 20.58
C ILE A 133 1.55 -2.77 20.48
N SER A 134 2.29 -2.19 21.43
CA SER A 134 3.77 -2.29 21.45
C SER A 134 4.26 -3.73 21.60
N GLU A 135 3.59 -4.53 22.43
CA GLU A 135 3.92 -5.95 22.62
C GLU A 135 3.62 -6.76 21.36
N ILE A 136 2.44 -6.56 20.73
CA ILE A 136 2.11 -7.21 19.46
C ILE A 136 3.11 -6.82 18.37
N ASP A 137 3.45 -5.53 18.23
CA ASP A 137 4.42 -5.04 17.26
C ASP A 137 5.83 -5.61 17.53
N SER A 138 6.22 -5.81 18.78
CA SER A 138 7.50 -6.44 19.13
C SER A 138 7.52 -7.91 18.75
N LEU A 139 6.43 -8.64 19.02
CA LEU A 139 6.29 -10.05 18.65
C LEU A 139 6.28 -10.25 17.12
N LEU A 140 5.56 -9.38 16.38
CA LEU A 140 5.56 -9.41 14.92
C LEU A 140 6.95 -9.16 14.35
N ARG A 141 7.68 -8.15 14.87
CA ARG A 141 9.06 -7.87 14.44
C ARG A 141 10.02 -9.03 14.77
N ALA A 142 9.90 -9.64 15.95
CA ALA A 142 10.72 -10.79 16.32
C ALA A 142 10.49 -11.95 15.33
N ARG A 143 9.24 -12.30 15.04
CA ARG A 143 8.91 -13.35 14.08
C ARG A 143 9.38 -13.05 12.66
N GLN A 144 9.21 -11.82 12.19
CA GLN A 144 9.72 -11.40 10.88
C GLN A 144 11.24 -11.51 10.81
N THR A 145 11.94 -11.11 11.88
CA THR A 145 13.39 -11.23 11.96
C THR A 145 13.81 -12.71 11.94
N ASP A 146 13.16 -13.55 12.75
CA ASP A 146 13.44 -14.99 12.78
C ASP A 146 13.15 -15.64 11.43
N ALA A 147 12.04 -15.27 10.77
CA ALA A 147 11.71 -15.77 9.44
C ALA A 147 12.78 -15.38 8.39
N LEU A 148 13.33 -14.16 8.47
CA LEU A 148 14.39 -13.70 7.57
C LEU A 148 15.72 -14.44 7.82
N LEU A 149 16.03 -14.75 9.09
CA LEU A 149 17.28 -15.39 9.50
C LEU A 149 17.22 -16.93 9.47
N THR A 150 16.04 -17.51 9.25
CA THR A 150 15.89 -18.96 9.11
C THR A 150 16.58 -19.42 7.83
N SER A 151 17.60 -20.26 7.97
CA SER A 151 18.29 -20.89 6.86
C SER A 151 17.64 -22.23 6.53
N VAL A 152 17.40 -22.47 5.25
CA VAL A 152 16.98 -23.75 4.69
C VAL A 152 18.15 -24.40 3.93
N GLU A 153 17.98 -25.65 3.54
CA GLU A 153 18.98 -26.30 2.71
C GLU A 153 19.22 -25.53 1.40
N SER A 154 20.49 -25.41 0.99
CA SER A 154 20.86 -24.65 -0.19
C SER A 154 20.13 -25.15 -1.45
N PRO A 155 19.46 -24.28 -2.21
CA PRO A 155 18.78 -24.64 -3.46
C PRO A 155 19.72 -24.98 -4.62
N LEU A 156 21.03 -24.87 -4.43
CA LEU A 156 22.04 -25.23 -5.43
C LEU A 156 22.24 -26.73 -5.60
N ARG A 157 21.59 -27.57 -4.80
CA ARG A 157 21.70 -29.04 -4.92
C ARG A 157 21.08 -29.52 -6.24
N PRO A 158 21.85 -30.20 -7.13
CA PRO A 158 21.32 -30.66 -8.42
C PRO A 158 20.22 -31.70 -8.30
N SER A 159 20.16 -32.44 -7.18
CA SER A 159 19.19 -33.52 -6.93
C SER A 159 17.74 -33.03 -6.92
N ILE A 160 17.48 -31.77 -6.56
CA ILE A 160 16.12 -31.20 -6.47
C ILE A 160 15.68 -30.54 -7.78
N TRP A 161 16.56 -30.24 -8.72
CA TRP A 161 16.26 -29.39 -9.87
C TRP A 161 15.18 -29.97 -10.79
N THR A 162 15.26 -31.25 -11.10
CA THR A 162 14.28 -31.91 -11.99
C THR A 162 12.88 -31.93 -11.39
N GLN A 163 12.79 -32.22 -10.08
CA GLN A 163 11.53 -32.21 -9.36
C GLN A 163 11.00 -30.77 -9.23
N ALA A 164 11.87 -29.82 -8.84
CA ALA A 164 11.51 -28.42 -8.66
C ALA A 164 10.93 -27.78 -9.94
N VAL A 165 11.56 -28.06 -11.09
CA VAL A 165 11.06 -27.57 -12.38
C VAL A 165 9.68 -28.15 -12.68
N SER A 166 9.48 -29.46 -12.53
CA SER A 166 8.20 -30.11 -12.81
C SER A 166 7.08 -29.66 -11.89
N GLU A 167 7.37 -29.51 -10.57
CA GLU A 167 6.39 -29.01 -9.61
C GLU A 167 6.03 -27.54 -9.85
N SER A 168 7.01 -26.68 -10.15
CA SER A 168 6.77 -25.26 -10.46
C SER A 168 5.89 -25.11 -11.70
N PHE A 169 6.16 -25.84 -12.77
CA PHE A 169 5.29 -25.85 -13.96
C PHE A 169 3.88 -26.36 -13.63
N ASN A 170 3.77 -27.43 -12.84
CA ASN A 170 2.49 -27.97 -12.44
C ASN A 170 1.68 -26.97 -11.60
N ALA A 171 2.32 -26.28 -10.66
CA ALA A 171 1.68 -25.25 -9.83
C ALA A 171 1.21 -24.05 -10.66
N LEU A 172 2.05 -23.56 -11.56
CA LEU A 172 1.72 -22.42 -12.43
C LEU A 172 0.49 -22.69 -13.32
N PHE A 173 0.36 -23.91 -13.84
CA PHE A 173 -0.74 -24.28 -14.73
C PHE A 173 -1.92 -24.94 -14.00
N ALA A 174 -1.84 -25.14 -12.68
CA ALA A 174 -2.91 -25.77 -11.89
C ALA A 174 -4.27 -25.05 -12.03
N PRO A 175 -4.37 -23.71 -11.96
CA PRO A 175 -5.64 -23.00 -12.12
C PRO A 175 -6.26 -23.22 -13.52
N ILE A 176 -5.42 -23.25 -14.56
CA ILE A 176 -5.87 -23.45 -15.95
C ILE A 176 -6.36 -24.89 -16.17
N ARG A 177 -5.68 -25.87 -15.56
CA ARG A 177 -6.12 -27.29 -15.63
C ARG A 177 -7.43 -27.49 -14.88
N GLU A 178 -7.59 -26.89 -13.71
CA GLU A 178 -8.82 -26.94 -12.94
C GLU A 178 -9.98 -26.39 -13.76
N PHE A 179 -9.81 -25.24 -14.41
CA PHE A 179 -10.83 -24.63 -15.27
C PHE A 179 -11.25 -25.55 -16.44
N ARG A 180 -10.32 -26.33 -17.01
CA ARG A 180 -10.62 -27.26 -18.09
C ARG A 180 -11.37 -28.53 -17.63
N LEU A 181 -11.20 -28.92 -16.36
CA LEU A 181 -11.75 -30.13 -15.77
C LEU A 181 -13.07 -29.93 -15.03
N ILE A 182 -13.56 -28.69 -14.96
CA ILE A 182 -14.82 -28.39 -14.28
C ILE A 182 -15.99 -28.99 -15.07
N GLU A 183 -16.54 -30.09 -14.60
CA GLU A 183 -17.89 -30.50 -14.93
C GLU A 183 -18.86 -29.53 -14.26
N ILE A 184 -19.52 -28.69 -15.07
CA ILE A 184 -20.47 -27.70 -14.60
C ILE A 184 -21.66 -28.42 -13.97
N SER A 185 -21.72 -28.41 -12.64
CA SER A 185 -22.83 -28.99 -11.91
C SER A 185 -24.15 -28.26 -12.20
N ASP A 186 -25.28 -28.95 -12.03
CA ASP A 186 -26.60 -28.31 -12.27
C ASP A 186 -26.87 -27.13 -11.32
N ALA A 187 -26.31 -27.16 -10.12
CA ALA A 187 -26.33 -26.02 -9.19
C ALA A 187 -25.57 -24.81 -9.76
N GLN A 188 -24.43 -25.02 -10.39
CA GLN A 188 -23.65 -23.94 -11.01
C GLN A 188 -24.38 -23.37 -12.24
N LYS A 189 -25.02 -24.21 -13.06
CA LYS A 189 -25.86 -23.77 -14.19
C LYS A 189 -27.02 -22.90 -13.71
N THR A 190 -27.66 -23.27 -12.59
CA THR A 190 -28.77 -22.52 -12.01
C THR A 190 -28.29 -21.17 -11.48
N ASN A 191 -27.15 -21.15 -10.75
CA ASN A 191 -26.52 -19.92 -10.26
C ASN A 191 -26.11 -18.99 -11.42
N PHE A 192 -25.51 -19.55 -12.46
CA PHE A 192 -25.14 -18.76 -13.65
C PHE A 192 -26.37 -18.13 -14.31
N LYS A 193 -27.48 -18.88 -14.48
CA LYS A 193 -28.74 -18.33 -15.04
C LYS A 193 -29.31 -17.21 -14.18
N THR A 194 -29.30 -17.37 -12.86
CA THR A 194 -29.82 -16.36 -11.92
C THR A 194 -28.96 -15.09 -11.92
N GLN A 195 -27.65 -15.22 -12.06
CA GLN A 195 -26.69 -14.12 -12.06
C GLN A 195 -26.34 -13.61 -13.46
N ALA A 196 -26.89 -14.20 -14.52
CA ALA A 196 -26.52 -13.91 -15.90
C ALA A 196 -26.58 -12.40 -16.23
N VAL A 197 -27.67 -11.72 -15.83
CA VAL A 197 -27.85 -10.29 -16.08
C VAL A 197 -26.74 -9.47 -15.43
N ASN A 198 -26.37 -9.79 -14.18
CA ASN A 198 -25.31 -9.10 -13.45
C ASN A 198 -23.94 -9.36 -14.09
N ILE A 199 -23.68 -10.61 -14.50
CA ILE A 199 -22.44 -11.00 -15.18
C ILE A 199 -22.29 -10.24 -16.51
N PHE A 200 -23.36 -10.22 -17.35
CA PHE A 200 -23.32 -9.48 -18.59
C PHE A 200 -23.16 -7.99 -18.38
N ALA A 201 -23.82 -7.38 -17.38
CA ALA A 201 -23.67 -5.98 -17.03
C ALA A 201 -22.21 -5.65 -16.62
N LEU A 202 -21.57 -6.51 -15.84
CA LEU A 202 -20.17 -6.33 -15.41
C LEU A 202 -19.21 -6.47 -16.61
N VAL A 203 -19.41 -7.46 -17.48
CA VAL A 203 -18.58 -7.65 -18.68
C VAL A 203 -18.75 -6.48 -19.64
N PHE A 204 -19.99 -6.02 -19.85
CA PHE A 204 -20.25 -4.83 -20.68
C PHE A 204 -19.62 -3.58 -20.07
N GLY A 205 -19.75 -3.37 -18.76
CA GLY A 205 -19.09 -2.29 -18.02
C GLY A 205 -17.56 -2.34 -18.15
N ALA A 206 -16.97 -3.53 -18.09
CA ALA A 206 -15.54 -3.72 -18.28
C ALA A 206 -15.09 -3.32 -19.70
N ILE A 207 -15.81 -3.76 -20.72
CA ILE A 207 -15.54 -3.42 -22.12
C ILE A 207 -15.70 -1.89 -22.31
N ALA A 208 -16.77 -1.31 -21.80
CA ALA A 208 -17.02 0.13 -21.89
C ALA A 208 -15.90 0.93 -21.21
N SER A 209 -15.50 0.56 -19.98
CA SER A 209 -14.39 1.19 -19.25
C SER A 209 -13.07 1.13 -20.01
N TRP A 210 -12.76 -0.03 -20.61
CA TRP A 210 -11.57 -0.22 -21.43
C TRP A 210 -11.56 0.70 -22.67
N PHE A 211 -12.67 0.74 -23.42
CA PHE A 211 -12.79 1.58 -24.61
C PHE A 211 -12.79 3.09 -24.28
N VAL A 212 -13.40 3.49 -23.17
CA VAL A 212 -13.34 4.89 -22.70
C VAL A 212 -11.89 5.25 -22.36
N GLY A 213 -11.15 4.37 -21.71
CA GLY A 213 -9.71 4.58 -21.45
C GLY A 213 -8.90 4.78 -22.74
N LEU A 214 -9.12 3.95 -23.76
CA LEU A 214 -8.44 4.10 -25.07
C LEU A 214 -8.82 5.41 -25.78
N LYS A 215 -10.09 5.83 -25.73
CA LYS A 215 -10.52 7.10 -26.32
C LYS A 215 -9.91 8.32 -25.62
N LEU A 216 -9.73 8.27 -24.30
CA LEU A 216 -9.06 9.33 -23.55
C LEU A 216 -7.62 9.53 -24.03
N THR A 217 -6.87 8.47 -24.27
CA THR A 217 -5.50 8.54 -24.82
C THR A 217 -5.48 9.30 -26.16
N ASN A 218 -6.39 8.92 -27.08
CA ASN A 218 -6.46 9.57 -28.39
C ASN A 218 -6.88 11.05 -28.29
N SER A 219 -7.73 11.40 -27.32
CA SER A 219 -8.14 12.77 -27.04
C SER A 219 -6.98 13.62 -26.50
N VAL A 220 -6.13 13.02 -25.64
CA VAL A 220 -4.92 13.70 -25.14
C VAL A 220 -3.96 14.03 -26.27
N VAL A 221 -3.72 13.09 -27.19
CA VAL A 221 -2.85 13.31 -28.36
C VAL A 221 -3.42 14.44 -29.22
N SER A 222 -4.74 14.53 -29.40
CA SER A 222 -5.38 15.61 -30.18
C SER A 222 -5.30 16.98 -29.49
N ILE A 223 -5.37 17.01 -28.16
CA ILE A 223 -5.22 18.23 -27.35
C ILE A 223 -3.75 18.65 -27.33
N ALA A 224 -2.84 17.69 -27.21
CA ALA A 224 -1.39 17.91 -27.25
C ALA A 224 -0.95 18.67 -28.50
N ASN A 225 -1.51 18.32 -29.66
CA ASN A 225 -1.19 18.99 -30.92
C ASN A 225 -1.73 20.42 -31.03
N LYS A 226 -2.56 20.87 -30.08
CA LYS A 226 -3.22 22.21 -30.08
C LYS A 226 -2.78 23.10 -28.90
N THR A 227 -2.03 22.58 -27.95
CA THR A 227 -1.68 23.27 -26.70
C THR A 227 -0.18 23.54 -26.64
N PRO A 228 0.29 24.70 -26.15
CA PRO A 228 1.70 24.97 -25.93
C PRO A 228 2.34 23.90 -25.03
N ALA A 229 3.57 23.52 -25.31
CA ALA A 229 4.27 22.40 -24.67
C ALA A 229 4.28 22.48 -23.13
N LYS A 230 4.44 23.66 -22.55
CA LYS A 230 4.46 23.90 -21.09
C LYS A 230 3.11 23.60 -20.39
N ARG A 231 1.97 23.81 -21.04
CA ARG A 231 0.63 23.46 -20.46
C ARG A 231 0.25 22.01 -20.66
N LEU A 232 0.98 21.33 -21.50
CA LEU A 232 0.70 19.94 -21.86
C LEU A 232 0.97 18.97 -20.71
N GLY A 233 2.05 19.19 -19.94
CA GLY A 233 2.43 18.36 -18.79
C GLY A 233 1.35 18.27 -17.73
N VAL A 234 0.77 19.42 -17.36
CA VAL A 234 -0.26 19.53 -16.32
C VAL A 234 -1.57 18.80 -16.70
N VAL A 235 -1.92 18.77 -17.99
CA VAL A 235 -3.15 18.11 -18.46
C VAL A 235 -2.91 16.62 -18.75
N LYS A 236 -1.72 16.27 -19.27
CA LYS A 236 -1.38 14.92 -19.72
C LYS A 236 -1.33 13.92 -18.58
N LEU A 237 -0.71 14.27 -17.44
CA LEU A 237 -0.51 13.33 -16.34
C LEU A 237 -1.84 12.89 -15.70
N PRO A 238 -2.79 13.79 -15.31
CA PRO A 238 -4.08 13.38 -14.77
C PRO A 238 -4.91 12.52 -15.73
N ILE A 239 -4.88 12.85 -17.03
CA ILE A 239 -5.64 12.09 -18.04
C ILE A 239 -5.00 10.70 -18.23
N SER A 240 -3.68 10.63 -18.28
CA SER A 240 -2.96 9.36 -18.37
C SER A 240 -3.18 8.49 -17.13
N PHE A 241 -3.25 9.10 -15.93
CA PHE A 241 -3.61 8.39 -14.70
C PHE A 241 -5.05 7.91 -14.70
N LEU A 242 -5.99 8.72 -15.21
CA LEU A 242 -7.39 8.31 -15.38
C LEU A 242 -7.52 7.14 -16.37
N GLU A 243 -6.75 7.13 -17.45
CA GLU A 243 -6.66 5.98 -18.39
C GLU A 243 -6.22 4.70 -17.66
N LEU A 244 -5.18 4.81 -16.82
CA LEU A 244 -4.69 3.69 -16.01
C LEU A 244 -5.77 3.17 -15.06
N LEU A 245 -6.47 4.07 -14.35
CA LEU A 245 -7.57 3.72 -13.45
C LEU A 245 -8.72 3.03 -14.20
N LEU A 246 -9.11 3.50 -15.38
CA LEU A 246 -10.18 2.88 -16.17
C LEU A 246 -9.80 1.46 -16.64
N LYS A 247 -8.54 1.25 -17.03
CA LYS A 247 -8.03 -0.10 -17.35
C LYS A 247 -8.05 -1.01 -16.13
N PHE A 248 -7.64 -0.50 -14.98
CA PHE A 248 -7.68 -1.23 -13.72
C PHE A 248 -9.11 -1.60 -13.32
N VAL A 249 -10.06 -0.66 -13.38
CA VAL A 249 -11.49 -0.89 -13.13
C VAL A 249 -12.04 -1.95 -14.08
N SER A 250 -11.67 -1.92 -15.37
CA SER A 250 -12.07 -2.95 -16.33
C SER A 250 -11.66 -4.35 -15.87
N ILE A 251 -10.43 -4.53 -15.40
CA ILE A 251 -9.94 -5.82 -14.89
C ILE A 251 -10.71 -6.24 -13.62
N LEU A 252 -10.95 -5.30 -12.69
CA LEU A 252 -11.75 -5.58 -11.48
C LEU A 252 -13.17 -6.08 -11.83
N LEU A 253 -13.81 -5.46 -12.80
CA LEU A 253 -15.15 -5.86 -13.25
C LEU A 253 -15.15 -7.26 -13.87
N ILE A 254 -14.11 -7.61 -14.64
CA ILE A 254 -13.94 -8.97 -15.20
C ILE A 254 -13.73 -9.99 -14.07
N VAL A 255 -12.84 -9.70 -13.12
CA VAL A 255 -12.59 -10.58 -11.97
C VAL A 255 -13.88 -10.81 -11.20
N ARG A 256 -14.64 -9.75 -10.95
CA ARG A 256 -15.93 -9.84 -10.26
C ARG A 256 -16.97 -10.65 -11.03
N ALA A 257 -17.03 -10.49 -12.34
CA ALA A 257 -17.90 -11.30 -13.21
C ALA A 257 -17.54 -12.79 -13.16
N LEU A 258 -16.24 -13.12 -13.16
CA LEU A 258 -15.75 -14.49 -13.04
C LEU A 258 -16.08 -15.11 -11.67
N HIS A 259 -15.96 -14.39 -10.58
CA HIS A 259 -16.40 -14.86 -9.26
C HIS A 259 -17.90 -15.12 -9.20
N LEU A 260 -18.72 -14.22 -9.76
CA LEU A 260 -20.17 -14.39 -9.77
C LEU A 260 -20.63 -15.54 -10.69
N SER A 261 -19.83 -15.89 -11.69
CA SER A 261 -20.16 -16.98 -12.61
C SER A 261 -20.18 -18.36 -11.92
N GLY A 262 -19.46 -18.51 -10.80
CA GLY A 262 -19.29 -19.80 -10.13
C GLY A 262 -18.56 -20.87 -10.95
N LEU A 263 -17.97 -20.48 -12.09
CA LEU A 263 -17.24 -21.39 -12.98
C LEU A 263 -15.79 -21.62 -12.55
N VAL A 264 -15.35 -20.97 -11.50
CA VAL A 264 -13.97 -21.02 -11.03
C VAL A 264 -13.90 -21.92 -9.80
N GLY A 265 -13.01 -22.92 -9.85
CA GLY A 265 -12.76 -23.82 -8.73
C GLY A 265 -11.94 -23.14 -7.62
N LEU A 266 -11.62 -23.91 -6.57
CA LEU A 266 -10.94 -23.37 -5.37
C LEU A 266 -9.57 -22.75 -5.67
N LYS A 267 -8.73 -23.42 -6.47
CA LYS A 267 -7.40 -22.90 -6.83
C LYS A 267 -7.51 -21.71 -7.76
N GLY A 268 -8.48 -21.75 -8.69
CA GLY A 268 -8.78 -20.66 -9.58
C GLY A 268 -9.28 -19.41 -8.85
N SER A 269 -10.12 -19.54 -7.81
CA SER A 269 -10.61 -18.42 -7.02
C SER A 269 -9.48 -17.73 -6.24
N LEU A 270 -8.59 -18.51 -5.63
CA LEU A 270 -7.41 -17.96 -4.93
C LEU A 270 -6.45 -17.22 -5.88
N PHE A 271 -6.32 -17.70 -7.12
CA PHE A 271 -5.57 -16.99 -8.15
C PHE A 271 -6.29 -15.69 -8.57
N LEU A 272 -7.62 -15.74 -8.80
CA LEU A 272 -8.41 -14.57 -9.17
C LEU A 272 -8.39 -13.47 -8.12
N ASP A 273 -8.32 -13.83 -6.83
CA ASP A 273 -8.20 -12.85 -5.73
C ASP A 273 -6.89 -12.05 -5.79
N GLN A 274 -5.84 -12.60 -6.40
CA GLN A 274 -4.56 -11.92 -6.58
C GLN A 274 -4.48 -11.11 -7.89
N VAL A 275 -5.33 -11.39 -8.89
CA VAL A 275 -5.32 -10.70 -10.20
C VAL A 275 -5.44 -9.18 -10.07
N PRO A 276 -6.26 -8.59 -9.19
CA PRO A 276 -6.29 -7.15 -8.97
C PRO A 276 -4.92 -6.56 -8.61
N TYR A 277 -4.23 -7.18 -7.66
CA TYR A 277 -2.90 -6.77 -7.24
C TYR A 277 -1.88 -6.90 -8.38
N PHE A 278 -1.83 -8.04 -9.05
CA PHE A 278 -0.93 -8.27 -10.19
C PHE A 278 -1.18 -7.31 -11.34
N SER A 279 -2.45 -7.03 -11.63
CA SER A 279 -2.82 -6.08 -12.68
C SER A 279 -2.43 -4.64 -12.31
N ALA A 280 -2.58 -4.25 -11.06
CA ALA A 280 -2.14 -2.94 -10.57
C ALA A 280 -0.63 -2.77 -10.74
N LEU A 281 0.16 -3.75 -10.29
CA LEU A 281 1.62 -3.73 -10.46
C LEU A 281 2.03 -3.62 -11.93
N LEU A 282 1.45 -4.45 -12.79
CA LEU A 282 1.81 -4.48 -14.21
C LEU A 282 1.39 -3.20 -14.94
N LEU A 283 0.16 -2.73 -14.70
CA LEU A 283 -0.33 -1.49 -15.31
C LEU A 283 0.50 -0.29 -14.87
N PHE A 284 0.85 -0.23 -13.60
CA PHE A 284 1.70 0.84 -13.06
C PHE A 284 3.12 0.78 -13.63
N ALA A 285 3.71 -0.42 -13.71
CA ALA A 285 5.02 -0.63 -14.31
C ALA A 285 5.08 -0.26 -15.80
N LEU A 286 3.97 -0.44 -16.54
CA LEU A 286 3.87 -0.03 -17.94
C LEU A 286 3.54 1.46 -18.11
N TRP A 287 2.95 2.08 -17.08
CA TRP A 287 2.61 3.50 -17.09
C TRP A 287 3.83 4.40 -16.79
N ILE A 288 4.68 4.02 -15.84
CA ILE A 288 5.87 4.77 -15.43
C ILE A 288 6.76 5.19 -16.63
N PRO A 289 7.23 4.28 -17.49
CA PRO A 289 8.12 4.66 -18.58
C PRO A 289 7.45 5.61 -19.58
N LYS A 290 6.13 5.51 -19.75
CA LYS A 290 5.38 6.46 -20.56
C LYS A 290 5.42 7.88 -20.01
N GLN A 291 5.45 8.05 -18.69
CA GLN A 291 5.53 9.38 -18.08
C GLN A 291 6.98 9.91 -18.11
N LEU A 292 7.97 9.04 -17.92
CA LEU A 292 9.37 9.45 -17.91
C LEU A 292 9.94 9.80 -19.29
N PHE A 293 9.60 9.01 -20.31
CA PHE A 293 10.32 9.00 -21.58
C PHE A 293 9.49 9.42 -22.80
N SER A 294 8.16 9.55 -22.70
CA SER A 294 7.35 9.78 -23.89
C SER A 294 7.06 11.26 -24.17
N GLY A 295 7.49 11.70 -25.33
CA GLY A 295 7.08 12.94 -25.98
C GLY A 295 7.86 14.18 -25.54
N GLU A 296 7.40 15.35 -26.00
CA GLU A 296 8.03 16.66 -25.76
C GLU A 296 7.99 17.12 -24.29
N VAL A 297 7.28 16.39 -23.41
CA VAL A 297 6.92 16.79 -22.03
C VAL A 297 7.36 15.76 -20.97
N GLY A 298 8.06 14.69 -21.33
CA GLY A 298 8.58 13.74 -20.32
C GLY A 298 9.78 14.34 -19.59
N PHE A 299 9.92 14.09 -18.29
CA PHE A 299 11.04 14.55 -17.46
C PHE A 299 12.43 14.36 -18.12
N LEU A 300 12.59 13.27 -18.87
CA LEU A 300 13.83 12.93 -19.57
C LEU A 300 13.73 13.11 -21.09
N SER A 301 12.66 13.73 -21.61
CA SER A 301 12.46 13.92 -23.04
C SER A 301 13.51 14.83 -23.69
N SER A 302 14.03 15.78 -22.92
CA SER A 302 15.10 16.68 -23.35
C SER A 302 16.45 15.98 -23.53
N LEU A 303 16.60 14.77 -23.01
CA LEU A 303 17.76 13.92 -23.21
C LEU A 303 17.44 13.00 -24.39
N ASN A 304 18.16 13.12 -25.51
CA ASN A 304 18.07 12.18 -26.63
C ASN A 304 18.51 10.77 -26.20
N LEU A 305 17.67 10.12 -25.32
CA LEU A 305 17.97 8.83 -24.76
C LEU A 305 17.85 7.75 -25.83
N ASN A 306 18.84 6.87 -25.84
CA ASN A 306 18.82 5.70 -26.71
C ASN A 306 17.55 4.87 -26.38
N ASN A 307 16.85 4.33 -27.39
CA ASN A 307 15.62 3.53 -27.21
C ASN A 307 15.76 2.39 -26.17
N LYS A 308 16.99 1.94 -25.90
CA LYS A 308 17.28 0.91 -24.88
C LYS A 308 17.08 1.36 -23.43
N VAL A 309 17.21 2.66 -23.16
CA VAL A 309 17.01 3.24 -21.80
C VAL A 309 15.52 3.45 -21.53
N ALA A 310 14.80 3.87 -22.58
CA ALA A 310 13.35 4.08 -22.55
C ALA A 310 12.54 2.76 -22.61
N ASP A 311 13.20 1.60 -22.59
CA ASP A 311 12.55 0.30 -22.77
C ASP A 311 11.63 -0.04 -21.60
N SER A 312 10.34 -0.08 -21.89
CA SER A 312 9.31 -0.47 -20.91
C SER A 312 9.46 -1.93 -20.42
N SER A 313 10.27 -2.73 -21.10
CA SER A 313 10.51 -4.13 -20.73
C SER A 313 11.17 -4.27 -19.36
N ASN A 314 12.04 -3.34 -18.96
CA ASN A 314 12.70 -3.36 -17.66
C ASN A 314 11.71 -3.16 -16.52
N PHE A 315 10.75 -2.25 -16.69
CA PHE A 315 9.70 -1.98 -15.70
C PHE A 315 8.68 -3.13 -15.62
N ALA A 316 8.25 -3.63 -16.78
CA ALA A 316 7.39 -4.80 -16.85
C ALA A 316 8.07 -6.04 -16.26
N GLY A 317 9.37 -6.22 -16.49
CA GLY A 317 10.17 -7.30 -15.93
C GLY A 317 10.24 -7.21 -14.39
N ALA A 318 10.44 -6.02 -13.83
CA ALA A 318 10.46 -5.81 -12.39
C ALA A 318 9.09 -6.16 -11.74
N ALA A 319 7.98 -5.73 -12.36
CA ALA A 319 6.65 -6.12 -11.91
C ALA A 319 6.42 -7.64 -12.01
N LEU A 320 6.87 -8.26 -13.10
CA LEU A 320 6.78 -9.71 -13.28
C LEU A 320 7.54 -10.47 -12.18
N VAL A 321 8.72 -10.00 -11.79
CA VAL A 321 9.49 -10.60 -10.67
C VAL A 321 8.68 -10.57 -9.37
N LEU A 322 8.06 -9.43 -9.04
CA LEU A 322 7.21 -9.33 -7.85
C LEU A 322 6.04 -10.31 -7.90
N ILE A 323 5.36 -10.38 -9.06
CA ILE A 323 4.26 -11.32 -9.29
C ILE A 323 4.72 -12.78 -9.14
N LEU A 324 5.87 -13.13 -9.69
CA LEU A 324 6.41 -14.49 -9.58
C LEU A 324 6.76 -14.86 -8.14
N PHE A 325 7.28 -13.95 -7.33
CA PHE A 325 7.50 -14.19 -5.90
C PHE A 325 6.19 -14.49 -5.18
N ASP A 326 5.15 -13.71 -5.44
CA ASP A 326 3.86 -13.88 -4.77
C ASP A 326 3.14 -15.15 -5.25
N LEU A 327 3.22 -15.50 -6.55
CA LEU A 327 2.71 -16.77 -7.07
C LEU A 327 3.42 -17.97 -6.46
N ASN A 328 4.75 -17.91 -6.32
CA ASN A 328 5.52 -18.98 -5.71
C ASN A 328 5.15 -19.16 -4.23
N ALA A 329 5.01 -18.05 -3.47
CA ALA A 329 4.56 -18.09 -2.08
C ALA A 329 3.15 -18.68 -1.93
N THR A 330 2.23 -18.33 -2.86
CA THR A 330 0.87 -18.88 -2.89
C THR A 330 0.89 -20.39 -3.19
N GLY A 331 1.74 -20.83 -4.12
CA GLY A 331 1.94 -22.25 -4.42
C GLY A 331 2.41 -23.05 -3.20
N LEU A 332 3.33 -22.50 -2.41
CA LEU A 332 3.78 -23.11 -1.15
C LEU A 332 2.65 -23.15 -0.11
N ALA A 333 1.92 -22.04 0.07
CA ALA A 333 0.81 -21.97 1.04
C ALA A 333 -0.33 -22.95 0.71
N GLN A 334 -0.55 -23.24 -0.57
CA GLN A 334 -1.54 -24.23 -1.04
C GLN A 334 -1.03 -25.68 -1.03
N THR A 335 0.17 -25.92 -0.51
CA THR A 335 0.82 -27.27 -0.51
C THR A 335 0.97 -27.89 -1.92
N SER A 336 0.94 -27.06 -2.96
CA SER A 336 1.11 -27.51 -4.33
C SER A 336 2.56 -27.66 -4.76
N ILE A 337 3.50 -27.13 -3.98
CA ILE A 337 4.94 -27.24 -4.16
C ILE A 337 5.62 -27.59 -2.84
N THR A 338 6.76 -28.27 -2.93
CA THR A 338 7.61 -28.56 -1.76
C THR A 338 8.44 -27.36 -1.36
N HIS A 339 8.97 -27.34 -0.13
CA HIS A 339 9.85 -26.27 0.37
C HIS A 339 11.14 -26.13 -0.47
N ASP A 340 11.66 -27.24 -0.94
CA ASP A 340 12.84 -27.26 -1.80
C ASP A 340 12.55 -26.64 -3.16
N THR A 341 11.39 -26.96 -3.74
CA THR A 341 10.90 -26.34 -4.99
C THR A 341 10.69 -24.85 -4.82
N TYR A 342 10.11 -24.41 -3.71
CA TYR A 342 9.98 -22.99 -3.38
C TYR A 342 11.33 -22.29 -3.36
N SER A 343 12.30 -22.83 -2.64
CA SER A 343 13.65 -22.27 -2.51
C SER A 343 14.38 -22.17 -3.85
N PHE A 344 14.26 -23.19 -4.69
CA PHE A 344 14.81 -23.22 -6.04
C PHE A 344 14.16 -22.17 -6.96
N ALA A 345 12.83 -22.05 -6.92
CA ALA A 345 12.11 -21.04 -7.70
C ALA A 345 12.51 -19.61 -7.26
N VAL A 346 12.64 -19.35 -5.95
CA VAL A 346 13.12 -18.05 -5.45
C VAL A 346 14.52 -17.75 -5.95
N LEU A 347 15.42 -18.74 -6.03
CA LEU A 347 16.77 -18.54 -6.57
C LEU A 347 16.71 -18.08 -8.04
N ILE A 348 15.94 -18.76 -8.87
CA ILE A 348 15.79 -18.40 -10.28
C ILE A 348 15.18 -17.01 -10.45
N ILE A 349 14.11 -16.71 -9.70
CA ILE A 349 13.43 -15.42 -9.74
C ILE A 349 14.39 -14.29 -9.31
N THR A 350 15.19 -14.52 -8.26
CA THR A 350 16.18 -13.56 -7.76
C THR A 350 17.30 -13.32 -8.76
N ILE A 351 17.77 -14.35 -9.48
CA ILE A 351 18.74 -14.19 -10.57
C ILE A 351 18.14 -13.37 -11.73
N LEU A 352 16.90 -13.64 -12.12
CA LEU A 352 16.20 -12.86 -13.14
C LEU A 352 16.04 -11.39 -12.70
N ALA A 353 15.67 -11.17 -11.45
CA ALA A 353 15.60 -9.83 -10.86
C ALA A 353 16.94 -9.12 -10.93
N SER A 354 18.04 -9.80 -10.61
CA SER A 354 19.39 -9.25 -10.68
C SER A 354 19.76 -8.83 -12.11
N LEU A 355 19.39 -9.61 -13.12
CA LEU A 355 19.62 -9.23 -14.52
C LEU A 355 18.82 -7.98 -14.93
N ILE A 356 17.58 -7.85 -14.46
CA ILE A 356 16.75 -6.68 -14.72
C ILE A 356 17.33 -5.45 -14.01
N LEU A 357 17.66 -5.57 -12.72
CA LEU A 357 18.27 -4.50 -11.93
C LEU A 357 19.61 -4.06 -12.52
N TRP A 358 20.41 -4.97 -13.06
CA TRP A 358 21.65 -4.63 -13.75
C TRP A 358 21.39 -3.76 -14.98
N ARG A 359 20.35 -4.07 -15.79
CA ARG A 359 19.95 -3.23 -16.92
C ARG A 359 19.51 -1.84 -16.45
N VAL A 360 18.71 -1.78 -15.37
CA VAL A 360 18.25 -0.52 -14.77
C VAL A 360 19.45 0.32 -14.27
N CYS A 361 20.42 -0.29 -13.59
CA CYS A 361 21.64 0.38 -13.15
C CYS A 361 22.42 0.97 -14.33
N LYS A 362 22.52 0.24 -15.44
CA LYS A 362 23.17 0.72 -16.66
C LYS A 362 22.44 1.91 -17.26
N SER A 363 21.12 1.87 -17.29
CA SER A 363 20.26 2.97 -17.77
C SER A 363 20.41 4.23 -16.91
N ILE A 364 20.44 4.08 -15.58
CA ILE A 364 20.64 5.21 -14.64
C ILE A 364 22.00 5.88 -14.91
N LYS A 365 23.05 5.08 -15.07
CA LYS A 365 24.39 5.60 -15.35
C LYS A 365 24.49 6.32 -16.70
N GLU A 366 23.79 5.85 -17.72
CA GLU A 366 23.71 6.51 -19.03
C GLU A 366 23.00 7.87 -18.92
N ILE A 367 21.89 7.94 -18.17
CA ILE A 367 21.17 9.19 -17.87
C ILE A 367 22.07 10.17 -17.11
N GLU A 368 22.81 9.71 -16.09
CA GLU A 368 23.74 10.55 -15.32
C GLU A 368 24.83 11.15 -16.21
N ASN A 369 25.41 10.36 -17.13
CA ASN A 369 26.43 10.82 -18.06
C ASN A 369 25.88 11.89 -19.03
N LEU A 370 24.67 11.71 -19.55
CA LEU A 370 24.02 12.66 -20.45
C LEU A 370 23.68 13.99 -19.75
N LEU A 371 23.18 13.90 -18.51
CA LEU A 371 22.92 15.08 -17.68
C LEU A 371 24.20 15.85 -17.37
N SER A 372 25.31 15.17 -17.13
CA SER A 372 26.60 15.82 -16.85
C SER A 372 27.19 16.51 -18.07
N GLN A 373 26.93 16.03 -19.29
CA GLN A 373 27.38 16.67 -20.53
C GLN A 373 26.62 17.96 -20.91
N LYS A 374 25.33 18.04 -20.50
CA LYS A 374 24.45 19.15 -20.87
C LYS A 374 24.56 20.36 -19.94
N GLN A 375 25.18 20.23 -18.77
CA GLN A 375 25.15 21.19 -17.67
C GLN A 375 26.52 21.81 -17.33
N GLU A 376 27.40 22.04 -18.30
CA GLU A 376 28.70 22.73 -18.04
C GLU A 376 28.53 24.19 -17.61
N ASP A 377 27.36 24.83 -17.74
CA ASP A 377 27.23 26.29 -17.65
C ASP A 377 26.48 26.88 -16.45
N ASP A 378 25.68 26.16 -15.64
CA ASP A 378 24.96 26.79 -14.53
C ASP A 378 24.66 25.88 -13.30
N GLU A 379 24.85 26.44 -12.08
CA GLU A 379 24.48 25.93 -10.75
C GLU A 379 25.29 24.76 -10.14
N GLN A 380 26.51 25.00 -9.73
CA GLN A 380 27.41 24.02 -9.11
C GLN A 380 26.90 23.36 -7.80
N PHE A 381 26.07 24.01 -7.01
CA PHE A 381 25.72 23.49 -5.68
C PHE A 381 24.56 22.44 -5.68
N ARG A 382 23.50 22.66 -6.42
CA ARG A 382 22.36 21.73 -6.55
C ARG A 382 22.76 20.44 -7.25
N ILE A 383 23.62 20.54 -8.24
CA ILE A 383 24.13 19.43 -9.06
C ILE A 383 24.99 18.49 -8.22
N SER A 384 25.81 19.03 -7.31
CA SER A 384 26.71 18.24 -6.45
C SER A 384 25.96 17.30 -5.51
N PHE A 385 24.83 17.74 -4.91
CA PHE A 385 24.02 16.91 -4.00
C PHE A 385 23.27 15.81 -4.78
N SER A 386 22.62 16.15 -5.88
CA SER A 386 21.89 15.19 -6.72
C SER A 386 22.82 14.09 -7.26
N ARG A 387 24.02 14.44 -7.70
CA ARG A 387 25.03 13.48 -8.17
C ARG A 387 25.53 12.56 -7.06
N ARG A 388 25.76 13.08 -5.84
CA ARG A 388 26.15 12.25 -4.69
C ARG A 388 25.05 11.26 -4.32
N LEU A 389 23.80 11.70 -4.33
CA LEU A 389 22.65 10.85 -4.04
C LEU A 389 22.49 9.75 -5.10
N ALA A 390 22.55 10.10 -6.38
CA ALA A 390 22.50 9.13 -7.47
C ALA A 390 23.61 8.07 -7.38
N ASN A 391 24.84 8.47 -7.04
CA ASN A 391 25.95 7.56 -6.84
C ASN A 391 25.75 6.62 -5.63
N ILE A 392 25.15 7.11 -4.53
CA ILE A 392 24.83 6.28 -3.37
C ILE A 392 23.77 5.25 -3.76
N ILE A 393 22.68 5.70 -4.41
CA ILE A 393 21.60 4.80 -4.88
C ILE A 393 22.17 3.75 -5.84
N HIS A 394 23.00 4.15 -6.79
CA HIS A 394 23.64 3.21 -7.72
C HIS A 394 24.48 2.16 -6.98
N ARG A 395 25.30 2.56 -6.01
CA ARG A 395 26.12 1.60 -5.21
C ARG A 395 25.26 0.64 -4.41
N LEU A 396 24.19 1.11 -3.79
CA LEU A 396 23.25 0.28 -3.05
C LEU A 396 22.54 -0.73 -3.97
N LEU A 397 22.13 -0.29 -5.16
CA LEU A 397 21.53 -1.17 -6.16
C LEU A 397 22.52 -2.24 -6.64
N VAL A 398 23.77 -1.88 -6.93
CA VAL A 398 24.80 -2.85 -7.33
C VAL A 398 25.09 -3.84 -6.18
N LEU A 399 25.15 -3.38 -4.94
CA LEU A 399 25.36 -4.27 -3.79
C LEU A 399 24.21 -5.28 -3.65
N SER A 400 22.95 -4.81 -3.75
CA SER A 400 21.78 -5.67 -3.63
C SER A 400 21.68 -6.70 -4.77
N LEU A 401 22.13 -6.32 -5.97
CA LEU A 401 22.15 -7.18 -7.15
C LEU A 401 22.96 -8.47 -6.94
N PHE A 402 24.07 -8.39 -6.21
CA PHE A 402 24.91 -9.54 -5.90
C PHE A 402 24.51 -10.21 -4.58
N LEU A 403 24.18 -9.40 -3.57
CA LEU A 403 23.89 -9.89 -2.23
C LEU A 403 22.63 -10.76 -2.19
N ALA A 404 21.56 -10.38 -2.89
CA ALA A 404 20.29 -11.11 -2.87
C ALA A 404 20.42 -12.56 -3.39
N PRO A 405 20.97 -12.83 -4.59
CA PRO A 405 21.12 -14.21 -5.06
C PRO A 405 22.13 -15.01 -4.22
N ILE A 406 23.16 -14.38 -3.64
CA ILE A 406 24.11 -15.04 -2.74
C ILE A 406 23.38 -15.50 -1.46
N LEU A 407 22.58 -14.65 -0.84
CA LEU A 407 21.78 -15.01 0.34
C LEU A 407 20.88 -16.21 0.05
N VAL A 408 20.15 -16.19 -1.07
CA VAL A 408 19.30 -17.33 -1.46
C VAL A 408 20.12 -18.58 -1.70
N ALA A 409 21.25 -18.48 -2.39
CA ALA A 409 22.12 -19.61 -2.69
C ALA A 409 22.70 -20.27 -1.43
N VAL A 410 23.00 -19.50 -0.38
CA VAL A 410 23.47 -19.98 0.91
C VAL A 410 22.35 -20.63 1.74
N GLY A 411 21.07 -20.33 1.43
CA GLY A 411 19.90 -20.87 2.13
C GLY A 411 19.05 -19.83 2.87
N TYR A 412 19.45 -18.57 2.91
CA TYR A 412 18.65 -17.48 3.46
C TYR A 412 17.62 -16.98 2.43
N VAL A 413 16.70 -17.87 2.06
CA VAL A 413 15.75 -17.68 0.96
C VAL A 413 14.83 -16.47 1.18
N ASN A 414 14.27 -16.34 2.38
CA ASN A 414 13.39 -15.24 2.72
C ASN A 414 14.12 -13.88 2.73
N ALA A 415 15.35 -13.85 3.27
CA ALA A 415 16.14 -12.62 3.29
C ALA A 415 16.49 -12.13 1.88
N GLY A 416 16.89 -13.03 0.98
CA GLY A 416 17.18 -12.67 -0.42
C GLY A 416 15.95 -12.23 -1.19
N GLN A 417 14.80 -12.86 -0.97
CA GLN A 417 13.52 -12.49 -1.56
C GLN A 417 13.08 -11.10 -1.10
N GLU A 418 13.06 -10.84 0.22
CA GLU A 418 12.63 -9.57 0.77
C GLU A 418 13.58 -8.42 0.41
N LEU A 419 14.89 -8.67 0.36
CA LEU A 419 15.86 -7.70 -0.15
C LEU A 419 15.53 -7.32 -1.60
N THR A 420 15.26 -8.30 -2.45
CA THR A 420 14.93 -8.05 -3.87
C THR A 420 13.63 -7.26 -4.01
N LYS A 421 12.56 -7.67 -3.30
CA LYS A 421 11.26 -6.96 -3.30
C LYS A 421 11.43 -5.50 -2.84
N SER A 422 12.12 -5.29 -1.73
CA SER A 422 12.35 -3.97 -1.14
C SER A 422 13.08 -3.03 -2.10
N VAL A 423 14.10 -3.54 -2.80
CA VAL A 423 14.85 -2.76 -3.79
C VAL A 423 13.98 -2.36 -4.98
N ILE A 424 13.20 -3.29 -5.54
CA ILE A 424 12.30 -3.01 -6.66
C ILE A 424 11.24 -1.98 -6.27
N LEU A 425 10.59 -2.16 -5.10
CA LEU A 425 9.55 -1.25 -4.64
C LEU A 425 10.10 0.14 -4.30
N SER A 426 11.28 0.20 -3.65
CA SER A 426 11.93 1.48 -3.35
C SER A 426 12.30 2.24 -4.61
N LEU A 427 12.81 1.56 -5.63
CA LEU A 427 13.11 2.16 -6.92
C LEU A 427 11.83 2.70 -7.59
N GLY A 428 10.75 1.92 -7.60
CA GLY A 428 9.44 2.35 -8.11
C GLY A 428 8.90 3.58 -7.38
N LEU A 429 9.06 3.64 -6.06
CA LEU A 429 8.64 4.78 -5.25
C LEU A 429 9.46 6.03 -5.58
N VAL A 430 10.79 5.93 -5.66
CA VAL A 430 11.65 7.06 -6.03
C VAL A 430 11.27 7.62 -7.39
N ILE A 431 11.05 6.76 -8.39
CA ILE A 431 10.62 7.18 -9.72
C ILE A 431 9.26 7.88 -9.67
N THR A 432 8.32 7.35 -8.88
CA THR A 432 6.99 7.96 -8.72
C THR A 432 7.10 9.36 -8.11
N VAL A 433 7.95 9.53 -7.09
CA VAL A 433 8.19 10.84 -6.46
C VAL A 433 8.75 11.82 -7.47
N ILE A 434 9.70 11.41 -8.34
CA ILE A 434 10.24 12.26 -9.38
C ILE A 434 9.14 12.72 -10.36
N ILE A 435 8.25 11.80 -10.80
CA ILE A 435 7.13 12.14 -11.70
C ILE A 435 6.18 13.14 -11.05
N VAL A 436 5.86 12.93 -9.76
CA VAL A 436 4.96 13.83 -9.02
C VAL A 436 5.61 15.20 -8.79
N GLN A 437 6.91 15.24 -8.48
CA GLN A 437 7.64 16.48 -8.29
C GLN A 437 7.66 17.32 -9.58
N ASP A 438 7.93 16.71 -10.70
CA ASP A 438 7.91 17.35 -12.02
C ASP A 438 6.53 17.95 -12.33
N TYR A 439 5.49 17.16 -12.10
CA TYR A 439 4.11 17.63 -12.24
C TYR A 439 3.77 18.84 -11.36
N VAL A 440 4.21 18.83 -10.09
CA VAL A 440 3.96 19.96 -9.16
C VAL A 440 4.69 21.23 -9.63
N VAL A 441 5.90 21.10 -10.16
CA VAL A 441 6.64 22.23 -10.70
C VAL A 441 5.94 22.79 -11.93
N ASP A 442 5.54 21.96 -12.89
CA ASP A 442 4.78 22.38 -14.08
C ASP A 442 3.46 23.08 -13.71
N PHE A 443 2.75 22.53 -12.70
CA PHE A 443 1.51 23.12 -12.21
C PHE A 443 1.75 24.49 -11.58
N TYR A 444 2.81 24.64 -10.77
CA TYR A 444 3.16 25.88 -10.11
C TYR A 444 3.52 26.97 -11.14
N LEU A 445 4.34 26.66 -12.14
CA LEU A 445 4.69 27.58 -13.22
C LEU A 445 3.48 28.01 -14.04
N MET A 446 2.55 27.08 -14.28
CA MET A 446 1.27 27.40 -14.96
C MET A 446 0.42 28.38 -14.17
N VAL A 447 0.34 28.23 -12.83
CA VAL A 447 -0.50 29.09 -11.95
C VAL A 447 0.11 30.49 -11.80
N LEU A 448 1.43 30.60 -11.70
CA LEU A 448 2.10 31.90 -11.55
C LEU A 448 2.11 32.74 -12.84
N GLY A 449 1.82 32.13 -13.99
CA GLY A 449 1.82 32.86 -15.28
C GLY A 449 3.20 33.35 -15.69
N GLU A 450 4.28 32.84 -15.11
CA GLU A 450 5.64 33.11 -15.54
C GLU A 450 5.88 32.44 -16.90
N GLU A 451 5.62 33.19 -17.95
CA GLU A 451 6.18 32.94 -19.27
C GLU A 451 7.66 33.41 -19.21
N GLU A 452 8.56 32.50 -18.90
CA GLU A 452 9.94 32.70 -19.29
C GLU A 452 9.97 32.69 -20.83
N ASP A 453 10.20 33.89 -21.43
CA ASP A 453 10.51 34.08 -22.82
C ASP A 453 11.76 33.32 -23.27
#